data_1931d388f315f140b512f4344a503c9c
#
_entry.id   1931d388f315f140b512f4344a503c9c
#
_cell.length_a   1.000
_cell.length_b   1.000
_cell.length_c   1.000
_cell.angle_alpha   90.00
_cell.angle_beta   90.00
_cell.angle_gamma   90.00
#
_symmetry.space_group_name_H-M   'P 1'
#
loop_
_entity.id
_entity.type
_entity.pdbx_description
1 polymer ?
#
loop_
_entity_poly.entity_id
_entity_poly.type
_entity_poly.pdbx_seq_one_letter_code
_entity_poly.pdbx_strand_id
1 'polypeptide(L)'
;MTAADATSPGGVVRGFMLGEGSDAVVDALDALYPSAKPRVAGGQTSTGTVKIETTQCGPLGSDRWQVGLGFAVDTEPYQEPLVVWFSRPAIATVPSGELRLTAGGSLMRAPDDPMMLDFPPFDSIGTRVSYRDLEEAAETAHGVPPADFWLGTGLPLNARLSEYWQSVSHYVHRVLTDVPSCADSPLVAQQLHTHVIASMLAVFPNATLRVSYAPSPGWVTPASVQRAVAYIDAHAAEPIGVNDIAEAVGTSARALQYAFRRHLDCTPFEYLRQVRLERAHGDLQKTDPASGLTVATIAYRWGFSVPRFTASYHAAYGRSPGRTLQEGS
;
A
#
# COMPACT_ATOMS: atom_id res chain seq x y z
N MET A 1 -30.70 0.14 -14.23
CA MET A 1 -30.01 -0.28 -12.99
C MET A 1 -31.07 -0.64 -11.96
N THR A 2 -31.27 -1.93 -11.69
CA THR A 2 -32.30 -2.38 -10.72
C THR A 2 -31.53 -2.98 -9.55
N ALA A 3 -31.38 -2.21 -8.49
CA ALA A 3 -30.86 -2.72 -7.22
C ALA A 3 -32.03 -3.38 -6.48
N ALA A 4 -31.94 -4.67 -6.20
CA ALA A 4 -32.87 -5.37 -5.32
C ALA A 4 -32.17 -5.52 -3.96
N ASP A 5 -32.59 -4.76 -2.99
CA ASP A 5 -32.13 -4.85 -1.61
C ASP A 5 -33.02 -5.86 -0.87
N ALA A 6 -32.47 -7.01 -0.53
CA ALA A 6 -33.14 -8.01 0.28
C ALA A 6 -32.39 -8.17 1.61
N THR A 7 -32.90 -7.56 2.66
CA THR A 7 -32.38 -7.70 4.04
C THR A 7 -33.03 -8.93 4.70
N SER A 8 -32.22 -9.92 5.08
CA SER A 8 -32.64 -11.04 5.93
C SER A 8 -32.60 -10.68 7.42
N PRO A 9 -33.42 -11.32 8.29
CA PRO A 9 -33.45 -11.03 9.73
C PRO A 9 -32.12 -11.23 10.48
N GLY A 10 -31.13 -11.87 9.86
CA GLY A 10 -29.78 -12.12 10.40
C GLY A 10 -28.72 -11.11 10.00
N GLY A 11 -29.08 -9.99 9.35
CA GLY A 11 -28.12 -8.95 8.97
C GLY A 11 -27.30 -9.25 7.71
N VAL A 12 -27.68 -10.23 6.88
CA VAL A 12 -27.06 -10.48 5.58
C VAL A 12 -27.70 -9.57 4.53
N VAL A 13 -26.91 -8.74 3.90
CA VAL A 13 -27.33 -7.85 2.81
C VAL A 13 -26.85 -8.43 1.48
N ARG A 14 -27.73 -8.49 0.49
CA ARG A 14 -27.44 -9.00 -0.87
C ARG A 14 -27.79 -7.95 -1.89
N GLY A 15 -26.86 -7.73 -2.82
CA GLY A 15 -27.06 -6.86 -3.96
C GLY A 15 -26.81 -7.59 -5.27
N PHE A 16 -27.46 -7.12 -6.32
CA PHE A 16 -27.30 -7.63 -7.66
C PHE A 16 -27.28 -6.47 -8.65
N MET A 17 -26.31 -6.47 -9.55
CA MET A 17 -26.18 -5.48 -10.62
C MET A 17 -26.01 -6.19 -11.95
N LEU A 18 -26.71 -5.69 -12.97
CA LEU A 18 -26.60 -6.13 -14.36
C LEU A 18 -26.50 -4.91 -15.26
N GLY A 19 -25.53 -4.93 -16.17
CA GLY A 19 -25.30 -3.83 -17.11
C GLY A 19 -24.55 -4.28 -18.35
N GLU A 20 -24.31 -3.36 -19.26
CA GLU A 20 -23.53 -3.55 -20.48
C GLU A 20 -22.51 -2.46 -20.66
N GLY A 21 -21.33 -2.84 -21.19
CA GLY A 21 -20.23 -1.92 -21.49
C GLY A 21 -19.40 -1.47 -20.31
N SER A 22 -18.37 -0.67 -20.59
CA SER A 22 -17.42 -0.17 -19.62
C SER A 22 -18.03 0.76 -18.56
N ASP A 23 -19.06 1.52 -18.94
CA ASP A 23 -19.72 2.43 -17.99
C ASP A 23 -20.43 1.67 -16.88
N ALA A 24 -21.01 0.49 -17.18
CA ALA A 24 -21.61 -0.37 -16.17
C ALA A 24 -20.57 -0.94 -15.18
N VAL A 25 -19.32 -1.14 -15.61
CA VAL A 25 -18.21 -1.53 -14.72
C VAL A 25 -17.87 -0.39 -13.78
N VAL A 26 -17.74 0.84 -14.30
CA VAL A 26 -17.42 2.04 -13.51
C VAL A 26 -18.52 2.30 -12.48
N ASP A 27 -19.77 2.30 -12.91
CA ASP A 27 -20.95 2.50 -12.04
C ASP A 27 -20.96 1.47 -10.90
N ALA A 28 -20.66 0.22 -11.21
CA ALA A 28 -20.61 -0.85 -10.22
C ALA A 28 -19.44 -0.72 -9.24
N LEU A 29 -18.25 -0.37 -9.74
CA LEU A 29 -17.09 -0.09 -8.90
C LEU A 29 -17.34 1.10 -7.99
N ASP A 30 -17.94 2.17 -8.49
CA ASP A 30 -18.25 3.36 -7.71
C ASP A 30 -19.30 3.08 -6.62
N ALA A 31 -20.30 2.24 -6.96
CA ALA A 31 -21.32 1.82 -6.00
C ALA A 31 -20.78 0.91 -4.88
N LEU A 32 -19.87 0.00 -5.21
CA LEU A 32 -19.33 -0.98 -4.24
C LEU A 32 -18.07 -0.47 -3.51
N TYR A 33 -17.30 0.38 -4.17
CA TYR A 33 -16.03 0.91 -3.67
C TYR A 33 -15.93 2.43 -3.88
N PRO A 34 -16.82 3.24 -3.30
CA PRO A 34 -16.98 4.66 -3.63
C PRO A 34 -15.71 5.50 -3.36
N SER A 35 -14.86 5.06 -2.43
CA SER A 35 -13.59 5.72 -2.18
C SER A 35 -12.51 5.44 -3.23
N ALA A 36 -12.69 4.41 -4.06
CA ALA A 36 -11.72 4.03 -5.09
C ALA A 36 -11.77 4.92 -6.33
N LYS A 37 -12.86 5.69 -6.54
CA LYS A 37 -13.05 6.62 -7.66
C LYS A 37 -12.58 6.05 -9.01
N PRO A 38 -13.16 4.94 -9.47
CA PRO A 38 -12.66 4.20 -10.61
C PRO A 38 -12.77 5.02 -11.90
N ARG A 39 -11.77 4.87 -12.78
CA ARG A 39 -11.75 5.48 -14.11
C ARG A 39 -11.30 4.46 -15.14
N VAL A 40 -12.04 4.31 -16.23
CA VAL A 40 -11.60 3.47 -17.35
C VAL A 40 -10.37 4.09 -17.99
N ALA A 41 -9.28 3.34 -18.00
CA ALA A 41 -8.06 3.76 -18.68
C ALA A 41 -8.20 3.59 -20.19
N GLY A 42 -7.76 4.59 -20.95
CA GLY A 42 -7.64 4.49 -22.43
C GLY A 42 -8.88 4.83 -23.25
N GLY A 43 -9.98 5.25 -22.65
CA GLY A 43 -11.16 5.76 -23.39
C GLY A 43 -11.81 4.75 -24.34
N GLN A 44 -11.56 3.46 -24.21
CA GLN A 44 -12.15 2.42 -25.04
C GLN A 44 -13.55 2.07 -24.53
N THR A 45 -14.56 2.34 -25.32
CA THR A 45 -15.91 1.78 -25.12
C THR A 45 -15.91 0.33 -25.57
N SER A 46 -15.85 -0.59 -24.63
CA SER A 46 -15.98 -2.02 -24.90
C SER A 46 -17.43 -2.45 -24.67
N THR A 47 -17.93 -3.35 -25.51
CA THR A 47 -19.27 -3.95 -25.37
C THR A 47 -19.16 -5.32 -24.71
N GLY A 48 -20.07 -5.63 -23.82
CA GLY A 48 -20.13 -6.92 -23.13
C GLY A 48 -20.98 -6.80 -21.88
N THR A 49 -21.45 -7.92 -21.38
CA THR A 49 -22.28 -7.98 -20.18
C THR A 49 -21.44 -7.88 -18.91
N VAL A 50 -21.97 -7.18 -17.92
CA VAL A 50 -21.42 -7.06 -16.57
C VAL A 50 -22.47 -7.55 -15.59
N LYS A 51 -22.16 -8.62 -14.86
CA LYS A 51 -22.99 -9.15 -13.79
C LYS A 51 -22.21 -9.16 -12.49
N ILE A 52 -22.80 -8.57 -11.45
CA ILE A 52 -22.19 -8.51 -10.14
C ILE A 52 -23.19 -8.96 -9.10
N GLU A 53 -22.74 -9.88 -8.25
CA GLU A 53 -23.45 -10.37 -7.07
C GLU A 53 -22.62 -9.95 -5.86
N THR A 54 -23.23 -9.29 -4.90
CA THR A 54 -22.57 -8.87 -3.66
C THR A 54 -23.32 -9.38 -2.46
N THR A 55 -22.59 -9.83 -1.46
CA THR A 55 -23.15 -10.28 -0.19
C THR A 55 -22.31 -9.70 0.95
N GLN A 56 -22.99 -9.11 1.93
CA GLN A 56 -22.36 -8.59 3.15
C GLN A 56 -22.99 -9.32 4.35
N CYS A 57 -22.14 -9.89 5.21
CA CYS A 57 -22.55 -10.56 6.45
C CYS A 57 -21.70 -9.99 7.61
N GLY A 58 -22.24 -9.02 8.33
CA GLY A 58 -21.48 -8.26 9.31
C GLY A 58 -20.25 -7.59 8.66
N PRO A 59 -19.05 -7.79 9.22
CA PRO A 59 -17.80 -7.21 8.67
C PRO A 59 -17.22 -7.98 7.47
N LEU A 60 -17.79 -9.14 7.11
CA LEU A 60 -17.33 -9.98 6.00
C LEU A 60 -18.16 -9.74 4.75
N GLY A 61 -17.52 -9.31 3.66
CA GLY A 61 -18.14 -9.16 2.34
C GLY A 61 -17.57 -10.14 1.32
N SER A 62 -18.45 -10.56 0.38
CA SER A 62 -18.04 -11.34 -0.80
C SER A 62 -18.77 -10.84 -2.03
N ASP A 63 -18.00 -10.57 -3.10
CA ASP A 63 -18.52 -10.06 -4.36
C ASP A 63 -18.09 -10.98 -5.50
N ARG A 64 -19.00 -11.34 -6.38
CA ARG A 64 -18.70 -12.06 -7.61
C ARG A 64 -18.91 -11.15 -8.81
N TRP A 65 -17.90 -11.04 -9.63
CA TRP A 65 -17.90 -10.26 -10.85
C TRP A 65 -17.77 -11.18 -12.06
N GLN A 66 -18.73 -11.12 -12.94
CA GLN A 66 -18.70 -11.78 -14.24
C GLN A 66 -18.72 -10.69 -15.32
N VAL A 67 -17.58 -10.47 -15.94
CA VAL A 67 -17.37 -9.37 -16.89
C VAL A 67 -16.99 -9.92 -18.25
N GLY A 68 -17.88 -9.74 -19.23
CA GLY A 68 -17.72 -10.23 -20.59
C GLY A 68 -16.94 -9.32 -21.52
N LEU A 69 -16.30 -8.26 -20.98
CA LEU A 69 -15.47 -7.32 -21.74
C LEU A 69 -14.09 -7.18 -21.10
N GLY A 70 -13.08 -6.88 -21.92
CA GLY A 70 -11.77 -6.45 -21.43
C GLY A 70 -11.75 -4.96 -21.16
N PHE A 71 -11.13 -4.54 -20.07
CA PHE A 71 -10.97 -3.14 -19.73
C PHE A 71 -9.78 -2.92 -18.79
N ALA A 72 -9.27 -1.71 -18.81
CA ALA A 72 -8.32 -1.25 -17.79
C ALA A 72 -9.01 -0.21 -16.89
N VAL A 73 -8.78 -0.32 -15.61
CA VAL A 73 -9.31 0.61 -14.61
C VAL A 73 -8.21 1.15 -13.72
N ASP A 74 -8.18 2.46 -13.56
CA ASP A 74 -7.36 3.16 -12.59
C ASP A 74 -8.21 3.49 -11.37
N THR A 75 -7.71 3.19 -10.19
CA THR A 75 -8.42 3.39 -8.93
C THR A 75 -7.58 4.17 -7.94
N GLU A 76 -8.19 5.17 -7.31
CA GLU A 76 -7.62 5.84 -6.14
C GLU A 76 -7.51 4.86 -4.93
N PRO A 77 -6.74 5.21 -3.90
CA PRO A 77 -6.65 4.39 -2.70
C PRO A 77 -8.02 4.04 -2.10
N TYR A 78 -8.22 2.79 -1.74
CA TYR A 78 -9.42 2.29 -1.09
C TYR A 78 -9.10 1.96 0.37
N GLN A 79 -9.96 2.31 1.30
CA GLN A 79 -9.65 2.23 2.73
C GLN A 79 -9.71 0.82 3.32
N GLU A 80 -10.49 -0.08 2.71
CA GLU A 80 -10.65 -1.45 3.20
C GLU A 80 -9.77 -2.44 2.42
N PRO A 81 -9.18 -3.44 3.09
CA PRO A 81 -8.45 -4.48 2.39
C PRO A 81 -9.40 -5.35 1.55
N LEU A 82 -8.97 -5.61 0.34
CA LEU A 82 -9.71 -6.41 -0.62
C LEU A 82 -8.81 -7.48 -1.22
N VAL A 83 -9.22 -8.74 -1.14
CA VAL A 83 -8.56 -9.82 -1.89
C VAL A 83 -9.46 -10.26 -3.03
N VAL A 84 -8.94 -10.22 -4.24
CA VAL A 84 -9.66 -10.66 -5.43
C VAL A 84 -8.98 -11.87 -6.03
N TRP A 85 -9.75 -12.95 -6.21
CA TRP A 85 -9.37 -14.10 -7.02
C TRP A 85 -9.86 -13.89 -8.46
N PHE A 86 -9.06 -14.29 -9.45
CA PHE A 86 -9.37 -14.13 -10.86
C PHE A 86 -9.32 -15.46 -11.61
N SER A 87 -10.35 -15.72 -12.42
CA SER A 87 -10.40 -16.92 -13.29
C SER A 87 -9.40 -16.87 -14.44
N ARG A 88 -8.93 -15.70 -14.84
CA ARG A 88 -8.01 -15.46 -15.96
C ARG A 88 -6.79 -14.64 -15.54
N PRO A 89 -5.71 -14.70 -16.32
CA PRO A 89 -4.55 -13.84 -16.07
C PRO A 89 -4.93 -12.36 -16.11
N ALA A 90 -4.31 -11.56 -15.25
CA ALA A 90 -4.47 -10.11 -15.21
C ALA A 90 -3.14 -9.42 -14.89
N ILE A 91 -3.05 -8.12 -15.13
CA ILE A 91 -1.90 -7.31 -14.75
C ILE A 91 -2.39 -6.21 -13.81
N ALA A 92 -1.76 -6.13 -12.65
CA ALA A 92 -1.95 -5.04 -11.71
C ALA A 92 -0.70 -4.17 -11.67
N THR A 93 -0.82 -2.90 -11.99
CA THR A 93 0.25 -1.92 -11.82
C THR A 93 0.03 -1.19 -10.51
N VAL A 94 0.98 -1.35 -9.62
CA VAL A 94 1.01 -0.72 -8.30
C VAL A 94 2.25 0.15 -8.18
N PRO A 95 2.36 1.04 -7.19
CA PRO A 95 3.53 1.91 -7.05
C PRO A 95 4.88 1.18 -7.04
N SER A 96 4.89 -0.08 -6.59
CA SER A 96 6.09 -0.93 -6.56
C SER A 96 6.46 -1.58 -7.91
N GLY A 97 5.57 -1.54 -8.91
CA GLY A 97 5.78 -2.13 -10.22
C GLY A 97 4.58 -2.95 -10.70
N GLU A 98 4.80 -3.81 -11.70
CA GLU A 98 3.77 -4.69 -12.24
C GLU A 98 3.70 -6.01 -11.46
N LEU A 99 2.50 -6.40 -11.06
CA LEU A 99 2.16 -7.71 -10.54
C LEU A 99 1.41 -8.50 -11.61
N ARG A 100 1.94 -9.66 -12.01
CA ARG A 100 1.35 -10.51 -13.03
C ARG A 100 0.62 -11.66 -12.37
N LEU A 101 -0.70 -11.69 -12.50
CA LEU A 101 -1.54 -12.76 -12.01
C LEU A 101 -1.67 -13.85 -13.06
N THR A 102 -1.52 -15.10 -12.66
CA THR A 102 -1.88 -16.27 -13.47
C THR A 102 -3.38 -16.55 -13.34
N ALA A 103 -3.92 -17.37 -14.24
CA ALA A 103 -5.27 -17.88 -14.08
C ALA A 103 -5.42 -18.62 -12.74
N GLY A 104 -6.49 -18.36 -12.01
CA GLY A 104 -6.70 -18.87 -10.65
C GLY A 104 -5.90 -18.14 -9.56
N GLY A 105 -5.12 -17.12 -9.94
CA GLY A 105 -4.35 -16.31 -9.00
C GLY A 105 -5.21 -15.32 -8.23
N SER A 106 -4.66 -14.83 -7.14
CA SER A 106 -5.31 -13.83 -6.27
C SER A 106 -4.40 -12.64 -6.02
N LEU A 107 -5.00 -11.50 -5.77
CA LEU A 107 -4.33 -10.24 -5.43
C LEU A 107 -4.93 -9.66 -4.15
N MET A 108 -4.10 -9.41 -3.17
CA MET A 108 -4.42 -8.56 -2.03
C MET A 108 -4.17 -7.11 -2.42
N ARG A 109 -5.18 -6.28 -2.28
CA ARG A 109 -5.07 -4.83 -2.29
C ARG A 109 -5.08 -4.33 -0.85
N ALA A 110 -3.97 -3.77 -0.43
CA ALA A 110 -3.87 -3.09 0.86
C ALA A 110 -4.58 -1.73 0.80
N PRO A 111 -5.01 -1.18 1.95
CA PRO A 111 -5.47 0.20 2.04
C PRO A 111 -4.41 1.18 1.53
N ASP A 112 -4.84 2.33 1.05
CA ASP A 112 -4.00 3.45 0.62
C ASP A 112 -3.12 3.23 -0.62
N ASP A 113 -3.13 2.07 -1.25
CA ASP A 113 -2.40 1.84 -2.48
C ASP A 113 -3.25 2.15 -3.73
N PRO A 114 -2.86 3.15 -4.56
CA PRO A 114 -3.46 3.33 -5.87
C PRO A 114 -3.10 2.14 -6.77
N MET A 115 -4.01 1.74 -7.63
CA MET A 115 -3.79 0.58 -8.49
C MET A 115 -4.44 0.77 -9.84
N MET A 116 -3.71 0.47 -10.90
CA MET A 116 -4.26 0.26 -12.23
C MET A 116 -4.35 -1.24 -12.49
N LEU A 117 -5.50 -1.68 -12.94
CA LEU A 117 -5.80 -3.07 -13.27
C LEU A 117 -6.14 -3.18 -14.74
N ASP A 118 -5.51 -4.12 -15.44
CA ASP A 118 -5.78 -4.45 -16.83
C ASP A 118 -6.28 -5.89 -16.93
N PHE A 119 -7.51 -6.04 -17.42
CA PHE A 119 -8.23 -7.30 -17.44
C PHE A 119 -8.69 -7.69 -18.84
N PRO A 120 -8.49 -8.95 -19.30
CA PRO A 120 -9.36 -9.56 -20.29
C PRO A 120 -10.76 -9.80 -19.67
N PRO A 121 -11.76 -10.26 -20.46
CA PRO A 121 -13.02 -10.75 -19.87
C PRO A 121 -12.76 -11.78 -18.77
N PHE A 122 -13.39 -11.65 -17.58
CA PHE A 122 -13.07 -12.47 -16.41
C PHE A 122 -14.30 -12.83 -15.56
N ASP A 123 -14.13 -13.84 -14.72
CA ASP A 123 -14.92 -14.14 -13.52
C ASP A 123 -14.01 -13.97 -12.31
N SER A 124 -14.46 -13.28 -11.28
CA SER A 124 -13.68 -13.07 -10.07
C SER A 124 -14.52 -13.14 -8.81
N ILE A 125 -13.86 -13.44 -7.69
CA ILE A 125 -14.44 -13.39 -6.36
C ILE A 125 -13.62 -12.44 -5.50
N GLY A 126 -14.23 -11.34 -5.08
CA GLY A 126 -13.72 -10.42 -4.09
C GLY A 126 -14.09 -10.89 -2.67
N THR A 127 -13.15 -10.75 -1.75
CA THR A 127 -13.36 -10.97 -0.31
C THR A 127 -12.91 -9.75 0.45
N ARG A 128 -13.80 -9.17 1.24
CA ARG A 128 -13.58 -7.93 2.00
C ARG A 128 -13.71 -8.19 3.50
N VAL A 129 -12.80 -7.61 4.27
CA VAL A 129 -12.86 -7.58 5.74
C VAL A 129 -12.43 -6.19 6.21
N SER A 130 -12.76 -5.82 7.43
CA SER A 130 -12.29 -4.57 8.01
C SER A 130 -10.77 -4.62 8.26
N TYR A 131 -10.08 -3.52 7.96
CA TYR A 131 -8.66 -3.37 8.31
C TYR A 131 -8.43 -3.49 9.81
N ARG A 132 -9.34 -2.92 10.58
CA ARG A 132 -9.32 -2.97 12.04
C ARG A 132 -9.37 -4.40 12.58
N ASP A 133 -10.19 -5.28 11.98
CA ASP A 133 -10.29 -6.67 12.44
C ASP A 133 -9.00 -7.46 12.17
N LEU A 134 -8.30 -7.16 11.06
CA LEU A 134 -6.96 -7.71 10.78
C LEU A 134 -5.91 -7.20 11.77
N GLU A 135 -5.96 -5.92 12.10
CA GLU A 135 -5.09 -5.27 13.08
C GLU A 135 -5.28 -5.87 14.49
N GLU A 136 -6.53 -6.01 14.95
CA GLU A 136 -6.87 -6.62 16.24
C GLU A 136 -6.46 -8.09 16.31
N ALA A 137 -6.61 -8.83 15.20
CA ALA A 137 -6.17 -10.22 15.11
C ALA A 137 -4.64 -10.35 15.13
N ALA A 138 -3.93 -9.45 14.45
CA ALA A 138 -2.47 -9.40 14.45
C ALA A 138 -1.91 -9.08 15.85
N GLU A 139 -2.54 -8.16 16.58
CA GLU A 139 -2.17 -7.84 17.96
C GLU A 139 -2.43 -9.04 18.88
N THR A 140 -3.64 -9.59 18.83
CA THR A 140 -4.06 -10.65 19.77
C THR A 140 -3.32 -11.97 19.54
N ALA A 141 -3.15 -12.40 18.27
CA ALA A 141 -2.59 -13.70 17.92
C ALA A 141 -1.06 -13.67 17.74
N HIS A 142 -0.49 -12.55 17.33
CA HIS A 142 0.92 -12.44 16.95
C HIS A 142 1.69 -11.40 17.76
N GLY A 143 1.03 -10.61 18.63
CA GLY A 143 1.65 -9.58 19.44
C GLY A 143 2.20 -8.40 18.62
N VAL A 144 1.62 -8.14 17.46
CA VAL A 144 1.99 -6.98 16.61
C VAL A 144 1.17 -5.79 17.06
N PRO A 145 1.77 -4.73 17.64
CA PRO A 145 1.02 -3.55 18.05
C PRO A 145 0.33 -2.88 16.85
N PRO A 146 -0.85 -2.25 17.01
CA PRO A 146 -1.54 -1.54 15.94
C PRO A 146 -0.67 -0.52 15.19
N ALA A 147 0.20 0.19 15.91
CA ALA A 147 1.12 1.15 15.31
C ALA A 147 2.17 0.52 14.37
N ASP A 148 2.44 -0.78 14.53
CA ASP A 148 3.41 -1.54 13.73
C ASP A 148 2.73 -2.45 12.70
N PHE A 149 1.39 -2.50 12.70
CA PHE A 149 0.65 -3.32 11.76
C PHE A 149 0.63 -2.70 10.36
N TRP A 150 0.87 -3.52 9.36
CA TRP A 150 0.77 -3.16 7.96
C TRP A 150 0.30 -4.34 7.12
N LEU A 151 -0.36 -4.04 6.01
CA LEU A 151 -0.67 -4.97 4.93
C LEU A 151 0.07 -4.54 3.67
N GLY A 152 0.55 -5.51 2.90
CA GLY A 152 1.17 -5.25 1.60
C GLY A 152 0.26 -5.60 0.45
N THR A 153 0.13 -4.70 -0.52
CA THR A 153 -0.46 -5.06 -1.81
C THR A 153 0.44 -6.07 -2.52
N GLY A 154 -0.10 -7.23 -2.86
CA GLY A 154 0.72 -8.28 -3.45
C GLY A 154 -0.01 -9.60 -3.69
N LEU A 155 0.76 -10.53 -4.21
CA LEU A 155 0.32 -11.90 -4.49
C LEU A 155 0.45 -12.77 -3.23
N PRO A 156 -0.21 -13.95 -3.18
CA PRO A 156 0.07 -14.95 -2.17
C PRO A 156 1.56 -15.30 -2.11
N LEU A 157 2.08 -15.58 -0.91
CA LEU A 157 3.51 -15.80 -0.66
C LEU A 157 4.12 -16.96 -1.47
N ASN A 158 3.31 -17.94 -1.86
CA ASN A 158 3.71 -19.04 -2.74
C ASN A 158 2.48 -19.71 -3.38
N ALA A 159 2.73 -20.63 -4.34
CA ALA A 159 1.69 -21.31 -5.10
C ALA A 159 0.71 -22.12 -4.22
N ARG A 160 1.19 -22.81 -3.19
CA ARG A 160 0.31 -23.58 -2.28
C ARG A 160 -0.63 -22.69 -1.50
N LEU A 161 -0.16 -21.54 -1.06
CA LEU A 161 -0.98 -20.54 -0.39
C LEU A 161 -1.98 -19.88 -1.35
N SER A 162 -1.62 -19.75 -2.63
CA SER A 162 -2.56 -19.29 -3.67
C SER A 162 -3.73 -20.28 -3.85
N GLU A 163 -3.45 -21.57 -3.95
CA GLU A 163 -4.46 -22.65 -4.04
C GLU A 163 -5.33 -22.71 -2.76
N TYR A 164 -4.69 -22.56 -1.60
CA TYR A 164 -5.41 -22.50 -0.33
C TYR A 164 -6.37 -21.32 -0.29
N TRP A 165 -5.90 -20.10 -0.64
CA TRP A 165 -6.76 -18.92 -0.66
C TRP A 165 -7.91 -19.05 -1.67
N GLN A 166 -7.65 -19.60 -2.84
CA GLN A 166 -8.71 -19.92 -3.81
C GLN A 166 -9.81 -20.78 -3.17
N SER A 167 -9.42 -21.81 -2.43
CA SER A 167 -10.38 -22.69 -1.74
C SER A 167 -11.17 -21.93 -0.67
N VAL A 168 -10.50 -21.06 0.10
CA VAL A 168 -11.14 -20.22 1.13
C VAL A 168 -12.14 -19.26 0.50
N SER A 169 -11.73 -18.49 -0.52
CA SER A 169 -12.60 -17.49 -1.16
C SER A 169 -13.85 -18.11 -1.78
N HIS A 170 -13.70 -19.25 -2.48
CA HIS A 170 -14.84 -19.99 -3.04
C HIS A 170 -15.75 -20.58 -1.96
N TYR A 171 -15.20 -21.14 -0.89
CA TYR A 171 -15.98 -21.66 0.22
C TYR A 171 -16.79 -20.55 0.89
N VAL A 172 -16.17 -19.43 1.21
CA VAL A 172 -16.83 -18.27 1.82
C VAL A 172 -17.93 -17.74 0.91
N HIS A 173 -17.63 -17.53 -0.37
CA HIS A 173 -18.62 -17.08 -1.34
C HIS A 173 -19.85 -18.02 -1.39
N ARG A 174 -19.63 -19.34 -1.51
CA ARG A 174 -20.70 -20.32 -1.54
C ARG A 174 -21.54 -20.33 -0.27
N VAL A 175 -20.93 -20.25 0.91
CA VAL A 175 -21.71 -20.22 2.16
C VAL A 175 -22.58 -18.96 2.23
N LEU A 176 -22.05 -17.82 1.82
CA LEU A 176 -22.79 -16.56 1.87
C LEU A 176 -23.90 -16.45 0.83
N THR A 177 -23.74 -17.09 -0.35
CA THR A 177 -24.69 -17.00 -1.47
C THR A 177 -25.62 -18.20 -1.60
N ASP A 178 -25.07 -19.44 -1.57
CA ASP A 178 -25.81 -20.65 -1.91
C ASP A 178 -26.46 -21.29 -0.69
N VAL A 179 -26.00 -20.99 0.53
CA VAL A 179 -26.52 -21.55 1.77
C VAL A 179 -26.91 -20.45 2.76
N PRO A 180 -27.92 -19.64 2.42
CA PRO A 180 -28.29 -18.47 3.24
C PRO A 180 -28.56 -18.79 4.70
N SER A 181 -29.17 -19.94 4.99
CA SER A 181 -29.47 -20.41 6.36
C SER A 181 -28.22 -20.62 7.22
N CYS A 182 -27.07 -20.90 6.61
CA CYS A 182 -25.79 -20.94 7.32
C CYS A 182 -25.26 -19.53 7.58
N ALA A 183 -25.36 -18.63 6.60
CA ALA A 183 -24.92 -17.24 6.73
C ALA A 183 -25.74 -16.47 7.78
N ASP A 184 -27.02 -16.81 7.94
CA ASP A 184 -27.92 -16.23 8.95
C ASP A 184 -27.60 -16.72 10.39
N SER A 185 -26.77 -17.77 10.55
CA SER A 185 -26.32 -18.23 11.87
C SER A 185 -25.17 -17.36 12.37
N PRO A 186 -25.32 -16.64 13.50
CA PRO A 186 -24.26 -15.78 14.04
C PRO A 186 -22.95 -16.54 14.33
N LEU A 187 -23.06 -17.81 14.74
CA LEU A 187 -21.91 -18.67 15.01
C LEU A 187 -21.13 -18.98 13.72
N VAL A 188 -21.85 -19.32 12.64
CA VAL A 188 -21.22 -19.62 11.35
C VAL A 188 -20.59 -18.34 10.77
N ALA A 189 -21.29 -17.21 10.81
CA ALA A 189 -20.80 -15.93 10.35
C ALA A 189 -19.49 -15.52 11.08
N GLN A 190 -19.48 -15.69 12.40
CA GLN A 190 -18.28 -15.39 13.21
C GLN A 190 -17.11 -16.33 12.87
N GLN A 191 -17.37 -17.64 12.70
CA GLN A 191 -16.32 -18.60 12.35
C GLN A 191 -15.75 -18.33 10.95
N LEU A 192 -16.60 -18.00 9.97
CA LEU A 192 -16.18 -17.62 8.63
C LEU A 192 -15.30 -16.37 8.66
N HIS A 193 -15.74 -15.34 9.36
CA HIS A 193 -14.99 -14.10 9.51
C HIS A 193 -13.61 -14.34 10.14
N THR A 194 -13.56 -15.06 11.27
CA THR A 194 -12.30 -15.41 11.94
C THR A 194 -11.38 -16.23 11.03
N HIS A 195 -11.94 -17.19 10.28
CA HIS A 195 -11.16 -18.00 9.34
C HIS A 195 -10.59 -17.18 8.18
N VAL A 196 -11.37 -16.26 7.62
CA VAL A 196 -10.90 -15.37 6.54
C VAL A 196 -9.75 -14.49 7.02
N ILE A 197 -9.89 -13.85 8.20
CA ILE A 197 -8.84 -13.02 8.79
C ILE A 197 -7.54 -13.82 8.99
N ALA A 198 -7.63 -14.99 9.63
CA ALA A 198 -6.46 -15.84 9.86
C ALA A 198 -5.82 -16.28 8.53
N SER A 199 -6.63 -16.59 7.52
CA SER A 199 -6.17 -16.98 6.18
C SER A 199 -5.49 -15.81 5.46
N MET A 200 -6.04 -14.60 5.53
CA MET A 200 -5.42 -13.41 4.93
C MET A 200 -4.05 -13.12 5.54
N LEU A 201 -3.93 -13.16 6.87
CA LEU A 201 -2.66 -12.96 7.57
C LEU A 201 -1.63 -14.06 7.27
N ALA A 202 -2.07 -15.30 7.01
CA ALA A 202 -1.16 -16.39 6.67
C ALA A 202 -0.72 -16.40 5.20
N VAL A 203 -1.54 -15.87 4.29
CA VAL A 203 -1.35 -16.02 2.83
C VAL A 203 -0.65 -14.82 2.21
N PHE A 204 -0.95 -13.61 2.64
CA PHE A 204 -0.51 -12.38 2.00
C PHE A 204 0.53 -11.62 2.83
N PRO A 205 1.32 -10.74 2.18
CA PRO A 205 2.32 -9.92 2.87
C PRO A 205 1.73 -9.05 3.97
N ASN A 206 2.21 -9.21 5.20
CA ASN A 206 1.77 -8.40 6.34
C ASN A 206 2.78 -8.45 7.50
N ALA A 207 2.55 -7.64 8.53
CA ALA A 207 3.44 -7.47 9.67
C ALA A 207 3.60 -8.72 10.55
N THR A 208 2.67 -9.70 10.50
CA THR A 208 2.75 -10.91 11.36
C THR A 208 3.74 -11.96 10.85
N LEU A 209 4.16 -11.84 9.60
CA LEU A 209 5.11 -12.76 8.99
C LEU A 209 6.51 -12.50 9.55
N ARG A 210 6.89 -13.26 10.56
CA ARG A 210 8.23 -13.19 11.15
C ARG A 210 9.28 -13.65 10.13
N VAL A 211 10.15 -12.73 9.74
CA VAL A 211 11.52 -12.96 9.26
C VAL A 211 11.71 -14.11 8.25
N SER A 212 11.34 -13.91 7.02
CA SER A 212 11.94 -14.44 5.77
C SER A 212 11.19 -13.91 4.55
N TYR A 213 10.19 -13.08 4.75
CA TYR A 213 9.54 -12.37 3.66
C TYR A 213 10.27 -11.05 3.46
N ALA A 214 11.19 -11.02 2.51
CA ALA A 214 11.57 -9.76 1.90
C ALA A 214 10.30 -9.27 1.16
N PRO A 215 9.71 -8.13 1.54
CA PRO A 215 8.60 -7.54 0.79
C PRO A 215 8.97 -7.47 -0.69
N SER A 216 8.01 -7.65 -1.59
CA SER A 216 8.24 -7.41 -3.03
C SER A 216 9.07 -6.14 -3.20
N PRO A 217 10.07 -6.11 -4.11
CA PRO A 217 10.89 -4.92 -4.29
C PRO A 217 9.99 -3.71 -4.51
N GLY A 218 9.86 -2.87 -3.48
CA GLY A 218 9.00 -1.68 -3.55
C GLY A 218 8.20 -1.35 -2.30
N TRP A 219 7.95 -2.32 -1.41
CA TRP A 219 7.23 -2.04 -0.18
C TRP A 219 8.20 -1.67 0.97
N VAL A 220 8.01 -0.47 1.53
CA VAL A 220 8.76 0.01 2.71
C VAL A 220 7.78 0.46 3.77
N THR A 221 7.82 -0.19 4.94
CA THR A 221 6.93 0.11 6.06
C THR A 221 7.27 1.45 6.71
N PRO A 222 6.35 2.10 7.45
CA PRO A 222 6.67 3.26 8.29
C PRO A 222 7.85 3.00 9.22
N ALA A 223 7.95 1.81 9.83
CA ALA A 223 9.08 1.40 10.66
C ALA A 223 10.40 1.33 9.85
N SER A 224 10.37 0.91 8.60
CA SER A 224 11.55 0.93 7.73
C SER A 224 11.94 2.35 7.33
N VAL A 225 10.96 3.26 7.13
CA VAL A 225 11.23 4.70 6.94
C VAL A 225 11.89 5.28 8.19
N GLN A 226 11.38 4.97 9.39
CA GLN A 226 12.00 5.41 10.65
C GLN A 226 13.42 4.86 10.83
N ARG A 227 13.67 3.59 10.49
CA ARG A 227 15.04 3.03 10.50
C ARG A 227 15.94 3.73 9.48
N ALA A 228 15.44 4.06 8.30
CA ALA A 228 16.18 4.81 7.29
C ALA A 228 16.50 6.24 7.74
N VAL A 229 15.55 6.91 8.37
CA VAL A 229 15.76 8.22 9.03
C VAL A 229 16.84 8.11 10.09
N ALA A 230 16.73 7.16 11.01
CA ALA A 230 17.74 6.94 12.05
C ALA A 230 19.14 6.61 11.49
N TYR A 231 19.19 5.82 10.40
CA TYR A 231 20.43 5.52 9.69
C TYR A 231 21.03 6.79 9.06
N ILE A 232 20.23 7.61 8.39
CA ILE A 232 20.65 8.88 7.81
C ILE A 232 21.20 9.80 8.91
N ASP A 233 20.47 9.92 10.02
CA ASP A 233 20.88 10.79 11.14
C ASP A 233 22.20 10.32 11.76
N ALA A 234 22.42 9.01 11.88
CA ALA A 234 23.66 8.46 12.42
C ALA A 234 24.86 8.64 11.47
N HIS A 235 24.64 8.51 10.15
CA HIS A 235 25.72 8.44 9.14
C HIS A 235 25.77 9.66 8.21
N ALA A 236 25.10 10.78 8.56
CA ALA A 236 25.03 11.97 7.71
C ALA A 236 26.39 12.56 7.33
N ALA A 237 27.41 12.40 8.19
CA ALA A 237 28.79 12.87 7.92
C ALA A 237 29.56 11.97 6.93
N GLU A 238 29.07 10.77 6.67
CA GLU A 238 29.72 9.79 5.79
C GLU A 238 29.26 9.97 4.33
N PRO A 239 30.02 9.48 3.35
CA PRO A 239 29.65 9.58 1.94
C PRO A 239 28.57 8.57 1.53
N ILE A 240 27.45 8.51 2.29
CA ILE A 240 26.32 7.62 2.00
C ILE A 240 25.43 8.16 0.88
N GLY A 241 24.89 7.25 0.08
CA GLY A 241 23.88 7.50 -0.96
C GLY A 241 22.59 6.71 -0.71
N VAL A 242 21.64 6.84 -1.62
CA VAL A 242 20.32 6.18 -1.51
C VAL A 242 20.43 4.66 -1.49
N ASN A 243 21.43 4.08 -2.19
CA ASN A 243 21.65 2.64 -2.22
C ASN A 243 22.13 2.13 -0.85
N ASP A 244 23.05 2.83 -0.20
CA ASP A 244 23.56 2.45 1.12
C ASP A 244 22.45 2.51 2.18
N ILE A 245 21.60 3.53 2.13
CA ILE A 245 20.46 3.66 3.01
C ILE A 245 19.45 2.52 2.77
N ALA A 246 19.17 2.20 1.51
CA ALA A 246 18.25 1.15 1.14
C ALA A 246 18.75 -0.23 1.59
N GLU A 247 20.04 -0.51 1.41
CA GLU A 247 20.70 -1.74 1.86
C GLU A 247 20.64 -1.87 3.40
N ALA A 248 20.93 -0.78 4.12
CA ALA A 248 20.91 -0.77 5.59
C ALA A 248 19.54 -1.11 6.19
N VAL A 249 18.45 -0.82 5.48
CA VAL A 249 17.08 -1.13 5.93
C VAL A 249 16.45 -2.33 5.21
N GLY A 250 17.23 -3.03 4.36
CA GLY A 250 16.82 -4.25 3.68
C GLY A 250 15.79 -4.03 2.56
N THR A 251 15.90 -2.92 1.81
CA THR A 251 14.98 -2.59 0.73
C THR A 251 15.69 -2.13 -0.55
N SER A 252 14.96 -1.90 -1.64
CA SER A 252 15.52 -1.30 -2.84
C SER A 252 15.52 0.23 -2.78
N ALA A 253 16.46 0.89 -3.48
CA ALA A 253 16.52 2.35 -3.58
C ALA A 253 15.21 2.97 -4.09
N ARG A 254 14.57 2.32 -5.07
CA ARG A 254 13.28 2.77 -5.64
C ARG A 254 12.15 2.70 -4.62
N ALA A 255 12.09 1.62 -3.86
CA ALA A 255 11.11 1.42 -2.80
C ALA A 255 11.28 2.44 -1.67
N LEU A 256 12.53 2.67 -1.26
CA LEU A 256 12.85 3.66 -0.26
C LEU A 256 12.46 5.08 -0.72
N GLN A 257 12.73 5.44 -1.98
CA GLN A 257 12.34 6.75 -2.54
C GLN A 257 10.82 6.95 -2.52
N TYR A 258 10.08 5.91 -2.89
CA TYR A 258 8.61 5.93 -2.85
C TYR A 258 8.10 6.13 -1.43
N ALA A 259 8.60 5.34 -0.48
CA ALA A 259 8.18 5.41 0.91
C ALA A 259 8.49 6.77 1.56
N PHE A 260 9.66 7.36 1.28
CA PHE A 260 9.99 8.70 1.77
C PHE A 260 9.04 9.76 1.21
N ARG A 261 8.71 9.70 -0.09
CA ARG A 261 7.72 10.61 -0.66
C ARG A 261 6.34 10.45 -0.02
N ARG A 262 5.92 9.21 0.23
CA ARG A 262 4.62 8.91 0.82
C ARG A 262 4.50 9.35 2.28
N HIS A 263 5.54 9.13 3.09
CA HIS A 263 5.49 9.33 4.54
C HIS A 263 6.12 10.64 5.03
N LEU A 264 7.04 11.22 4.25
CA LEU A 264 7.81 12.41 4.64
C LEU A 264 7.74 13.53 3.59
N ASP A 265 6.99 13.33 2.50
CA ASP A 265 6.84 14.27 1.37
C ASP A 265 8.17 14.74 0.76
N CYS A 266 9.22 13.93 0.90
CA CYS A 266 10.55 14.21 0.35
C CYS A 266 11.21 12.91 -0.15
N THR A 267 12.33 13.02 -0.85
CA THR A 267 13.18 11.86 -1.19
C THR A 267 14.18 11.57 -0.07
N PRO A 268 14.72 10.32 0.04
CA PRO A 268 15.80 10.01 0.99
C PRO A 268 17.02 10.92 0.85
N PHE A 269 17.34 11.33 -0.39
CA PHE A 269 18.46 12.23 -0.67
C PHE A 269 18.18 13.67 -0.25
N GLU A 270 16.95 14.16 -0.43
CA GLU A 270 16.53 15.47 0.08
C GLU A 270 16.56 15.49 1.60
N TYR A 271 16.10 14.45 2.27
CA TYR A 271 16.18 14.30 3.73
C TYR A 271 17.64 14.32 4.21
N LEU A 272 18.51 13.47 3.64
CA LEU A 272 19.95 13.46 3.94
C LEU A 272 20.58 14.84 3.75
N ARG A 273 20.22 15.52 2.68
CA ARG A 273 20.73 16.88 2.39
C ARG A 273 20.27 17.89 3.42
N GLN A 274 19.03 17.78 3.89
CA GLN A 274 18.51 18.65 4.95
C GLN A 274 19.26 18.42 6.27
N VAL A 275 19.43 17.17 6.69
CA VAL A 275 20.19 16.82 7.89
C VAL A 275 21.62 17.35 7.83
N ARG A 276 22.30 17.19 6.69
CA ARG A 276 23.64 17.73 6.47
C ARG A 276 23.69 19.26 6.56
N LEU A 277 22.67 19.91 6.02
CA LEU A 277 22.57 21.38 6.06
C LEU A 277 22.36 21.89 7.50
N GLU A 278 21.52 21.22 8.27
CA GLU A 278 21.28 21.52 9.69
C GLU A 278 22.55 21.33 10.53
N ARG A 279 23.29 20.25 10.29
CA ARG A 279 24.56 19.97 10.97
C ARG A 279 25.62 20.99 10.61
N ALA A 280 25.71 21.34 9.32
CA ALA A 280 26.61 22.41 8.86
C ALA A 280 26.26 23.77 9.47
N HIS A 281 24.97 24.07 9.65
CA HIS A 281 24.50 25.26 10.36
C HIS A 281 24.96 25.26 11.82
N GLY A 282 24.81 24.15 12.52
CA GLY A 282 25.31 23.98 13.90
C GLY A 282 26.83 24.15 14.00
N ASP A 283 27.59 23.63 13.02
CA ASP A 283 29.07 23.84 12.98
C ASP A 283 29.42 25.32 12.76
N LEU A 284 28.72 26.00 11.85
CA LEU A 284 28.95 27.45 11.63
C LEU A 284 28.69 28.28 12.88
N GLN A 285 27.65 27.97 13.64
CA GLN A 285 27.31 28.69 14.87
C GLN A 285 28.28 28.45 16.02
N LYS A 286 28.91 27.26 16.08
CA LYS A 286 29.84 26.86 17.15
C LYS A 286 31.28 27.16 16.81
N THR A 287 31.57 27.55 15.58
CA THR A 287 32.95 27.82 15.13
C THR A 287 33.37 29.22 15.54
N ASP A 288 34.46 29.29 16.32
CA ASP A 288 35.12 30.54 16.59
C ASP A 288 35.68 31.17 15.28
N PRO A 289 35.30 32.41 14.93
CA PRO A 289 35.82 33.09 13.77
C PRO A 289 37.35 33.16 13.71
N ALA A 290 38.03 33.14 14.86
CA ALA A 290 39.48 33.13 14.97
C ALA A 290 40.12 31.76 14.69
N SER A 291 39.34 30.67 14.62
CA SER A 291 39.84 29.28 14.44
C SER A 291 40.43 29.02 13.06
N GLY A 292 40.24 29.91 12.08
CA GLY A 292 40.66 29.70 10.71
C GLY A 292 39.80 28.74 9.88
N LEU A 293 38.74 28.19 10.46
CA LEU A 293 37.77 27.39 9.72
C LEU A 293 36.94 28.25 8.76
N THR A 294 36.83 27.80 7.52
CA THR A 294 36.15 28.57 6.48
C THR A 294 34.78 27.93 6.13
N VAL A 295 33.90 28.74 5.57
CA VAL A 295 32.63 28.23 5.00
C VAL A 295 32.86 27.09 4.00
N ALA A 296 33.95 27.17 3.22
CA ALA A 296 34.31 26.15 2.26
C ALA A 296 34.65 24.81 2.95
N THR A 297 35.45 24.86 4.02
CA THR A 297 35.82 23.68 4.81
C THR A 297 34.59 22.98 5.39
N ILE A 298 33.65 23.74 5.96
CA ILE A 298 32.41 23.23 6.53
C ILE A 298 31.52 22.67 5.43
N ALA A 299 31.35 23.36 4.30
CA ALA A 299 30.58 22.86 3.16
C ALA A 299 31.10 21.51 2.65
N TYR A 300 32.40 21.36 2.46
CA TYR A 300 33.03 20.13 2.00
C TYR A 300 32.88 18.98 3.01
N ARG A 301 33.03 19.28 4.30
CA ARG A 301 32.82 18.28 5.39
C ARG A 301 31.43 17.65 5.29
N TRP A 302 30.42 18.43 4.96
CA TRP A 302 29.04 17.96 4.87
C TRP A 302 28.62 17.59 3.44
N GLY A 303 29.59 17.39 2.51
CA GLY A 303 29.35 16.88 1.18
C GLY A 303 28.71 17.86 0.20
N PHE A 304 28.85 19.16 0.44
CA PHE A 304 28.40 20.22 -0.46
C PHE A 304 29.53 20.84 -1.24
N SER A 305 29.29 21.20 -2.50
CA SER A 305 30.11 22.22 -3.17
C SER A 305 29.71 23.59 -2.64
N VAL A 306 30.67 24.52 -2.55
CA VAL A 306 30.46 25.86 -1.98
C VAL A 306 29.29 26.62 -2.63
N PRO A 307 29.12 26.64 -3.97
CA PRO A 307 28.00 27.33 -4.60
C PRO A 307 26.64 26.73 -4.20
N ARG A 308 26.53 25.40 -4.17
CA ARG A 308 25.30 24.70 -3.76
C ARG A 308 25.01 24.89 -2.29
N PHE A 309 26.02 24.87 -1.44
CA PHE A 309 25.88 25.14 -0.02
C PHE A 309 25.32 26.54 0.24
N THR A 310 25.93 27.55 -0.36
CA THR A 310 25.50 28.93 -0.20
C THR A 310 24.05 29.14 -0.63
N ALA A 311 23.68 28.61 -1.80
CA ALA A 311 22.31 28.73 -2.30
C ALA A 311 21.29 28.01 -1.39
N SER A 312 21.57 26.75 -0.97
CA SER A 312 20.70 26.00 -0.09
C SER A 312 20.59 26.61 1.31
N TYR A 313 21.70 27.07 1.82
CA TYR A 313 21.76 27.71 3.13
C TYR A 313 20.96 29.02 3.15
N HIS A 314 21.11 29.85 2.11
CA HIS A 314 20.32 31.08 1.99
C HIS A 314 18.81 30.78 1.87
N ALA A 315 18.44 29.77 1.10
CA ALA A 315 17.03 29.35 0.96
C ALA A 315 16.44 28.86 2.30
N ALA A 316 17.22 28.13 3.11
CA ALA A 316 16.76 27.58 4.38
C ALA A 316 16.76 28.58 5.54
N TYR A 317 17.77 29.47 5.60
CA TYR A 317 17.99 30.34 6.78
C TYR A 317 17.85 31.83 6.49
N GLY A 318 17.55 32.23 5.26
CA GLY A 318 17.39 33.66 4.86
C GLY A 318 18.64 34.53 4.93
N ARG A 319 19.83 33.93 5.20
CA ARG A 319 21.13 34.62 5.35
C ARG A 319 22.27 33.79 4.77
N SER A 320 23.41 34.43 4.52
CA SER A 320 24.57 33.73 4.00
C SER A 320 25.31 32.93 5.09
N PRO A 321 25.93 31.77 4.75
CA PRO A 321 26.72 31.01 5.71
C PRO A 321 27.90 31.79 6.29
N GLY A 322 28.50 32.70 5.50
CA GLY A 322 29.59 33.57 5.96
C GLY A 322 29.15 34.52 7.07
N ARG A 323 27.94 35.05 7.00
CA ARG A 323 27.36 35.87 8.05
C ARG A 323 27.12 35.08 9.34
N THR A 324 26.62 33.87 9.24
CA THR A 324 26.44 32.99 10.42
C THR A 324 27.78 32.67 11.08
N LEU A 325 28.84 32.40 10.28
CA LEU A 325 30.18 32.16 10.79
C LEU A 325 30.77 33.36 11.52
N GLN A 326 30.49 34.57 11.05
CA GLN A 326 30.98 35.83 11.70
C GLN A 326 30.20 36.15 12.98
N GLU A 327 28.95 35.76 13.07
CA GLU A 327 28.06 35.97 14.23
C GLU A 327 28.16 34.84 15.26
N GLY A 328 28.79 33.71 14.90
CA GLY A 328 29.05 32.58 15.78
C GLY A 328 30.13 32.89 16.78
N SER A 329 29.86 32.68 18.05
CA SER A 329 30.83 32.72 19.15
C SER A 329 30.47 31.73 20.21
#